data_29929ab439e7a51a11710a24e3cb1f16
#
_entry.id   29929ab439e7a51a11710a24e3cb1f16
#
_cell.length_a   1.000
_cell.length_b   1.000
_cell.length_c   1.000
_cell.angle_alpha   90.00
_cell.angle_beta   90.00
_cell.angle_gamma   90.00
#
_symmetry.space_group_name_H-M   'P 1'
#
loop_
_entity.id
_entity.type
_entity.pdbx_description
1 polymer ?
#
loop_
_entity_poly.entity_id
_entity_poly.type
_entity_poly.pdbx_seq_one_letter_code
_entity_poly.pdbx_strand_id
1 'polypeptide(L)'
;IQPLKGQPNIGVSPDSLSSSLNTGEIETQTVTITNDGDSNLNWDIDIDWITLNSVTFTKDDYADWTLPQNQDRITDNIWITRANTNCIFNAYSEAGDEHPHQPEGTEWAIGSFEDINSVEFGNFGADVLSHSVGNVLNDTIIPNNLPMLMHLIEDDIYYEVYFHSWTTGGQGGGFSYTRVIEYDAISLSPESGTVSAASSSAVDIIFDATGMFGGEYYADIIVASNDPDDPEVVVSAHLS
;
A
#
# COMPACT_ATOMS: atom_id res chain seq x y z
N ILE A 1 0.79 -20.02 -34.47
CA ILE A 1 -0.04 -19.25 -35.42
C ILE A 1 0.93 -18.29 -36.08
N GLN A 2 0.94 -18.18 -37.41
CA GLN A 2 1.73 -17.14 -38.07
C GLN A 2 1.02 -15.80 -37.89
N PRO A 3 1.75 -14.71 -37.53
CA PRO A 3 1.15 -13.38 -37.37
C PRO A 3 0.48 -12.95 -38.69
N LEU A 4 -0.61 -12.21 -38.54
CA LEU A 4 -1.30 -11.63 -39.69
C LEU A 4 -0.37 -10.60 -40.34
N LYS A 5 -0.24 -10.63 -41.68
CA LYS A 5 0.67 -9.77 -42.42
C LYS A 5 0.30 -8.28 -42.22
N GLY A 6 1.26 -7.47 -41.79
CA GLY A 6 1.07 -6.03 -41.61
C GLY A 6 0.62 -5.64 -40.18
N GLN A 7 0.75 -6.56 -39.20
CA GLN A 7 0.43 -6.29 -37.82
C GLN A 7 1.68 -6.46 -36.93
N PRO A 8 1.74 -5.82 -35.73
CA PRO A 8 2.74 -6.12 -34.73
C PRO A 8 2.49 -7.51 -34.15
N ASN A 9 3.50 -8.11 -33.55
CA ASN A 9 3.40 -9.38 -32.81
C ASN A 9 4.32 -9.30 -31.58
N ILE A 10 3.68 -9.14 -30.41
CA ILE A 10 4.40 -8.95 -29.14
C ILE A 10 4.94 -10.26 -28.61
N GLY A 11 6.16 -10.21 -28.05
CA GLY A 11 6.69 -11.20 -27.15
C GLY A 11 7.30 -10.50 -25.94
N VAL A 12 7.11 -11.06 -24.76
CA VAL A 12 7.66 -10.54 -23.50
C VAL A 12 8.43 -11.65 -22.81
N SER A 13 9.65 -11.36 -22.35
CA SER A 13 10.50 -12.33 -21.67
C SER A 13 11.41 -11.66 -20.64
N PRO A 14 11.58 -12.26 -19.44
CA PRO A 14 10.92 -13.47 -18.95
C PRO A 14 9.41 -13.26 -18.67
N ASP A 15 8.67 -14.33 -18.42
CA ASP A 15 7.26 -14.32 -18.03
C ASP A 15 7.06 -14.17 -16.51
N SER A 16 8.15 -14.22 -15.75
CA SER A 16 8.15 -14.00 -14.31
C SER A 16 9.50 -13.48 -13.82
N LEU A 17 9.47 -12.67 -12.76
CA LEU A 17 10.61 -12.10 -12.07
C LEU A 17 10.54 -12.45 -10.58
N SER A 18 11.69 -12.69 -9.95
CA SER A 18 11.77 -12.91 -8.51
C SER A 18 13.05 -12.30 -7.96
N SER A 19 12.92 -11.60 -6.82
CA SER A 19 14.04 -11.03 -6.08
C SER A 19 13.90 -11.40 -4.59
N SER A 20 15.04 -11.59 -3.92
CA SER A 20 15.10 -11.81 -2.47
C SER A 20 16.08 -10.83 -1.88
N LEU A 21 15.56 -9.82 -1.17
CA LEU A 21 16.33 -8.67 -0.69
C LEU A 21 16.19 -8.50 0.82
N ASN A 22 17.27 -8.03 1.46
CA ASN A 22 17.15 -7.49 2.80
C ASN A 22 16.59 -6.06 2.75
N THR A 23 15.98 -5.60 3.84
CA THR A 23 15.50 -4.21 3.96
C THR A 23 16.59 -3.21 3.58
N GLY A 24 16.28 -2.31 2.66
CA GLY A 24 17.19 -1.28 2.14
C GLY A 24 18.06 -1.72 0.96
N GLU A 25 17.93 -2.95 0.48
CA GLU A 25 18.60 -3.40 -0.76
C GLU A 25 17.75 -3.12 -1.99
N ILE A 26 18.43 -2.94 -3.12
CA ILE A 26 17.81 -2.67 -4.43
C ILE A 26 18.42 -3.62 -5.46
N GLU A 27 17.58 -4.21 -6.31
CA GLU A 27 17.98 -5.04 -7.44
C GLU A 27 17.29 -4.59 -8.72
N THR A 28 18.02 -4.59 -9.84
CA THR A 28 17.43 -4.33 -11.16
C THR A 28 17.47 -5.59 -11.99
N GLN A 29 16.31 -5.99 -12.51
CA GLN A 29 16.15 -7.06 -13.50
C GLN A 29 15.63 -6.44 -14.80
N THR A 30 15.68 -7.18 -15.91
CA THR A 30 15.29 -6.64 -17.22
C THR A 30 14.23 -7.53 -17.87
N VAL A 31 13.15 -6.92 -18.32
CA VAL A 31 12.17 -7.52 -19.22
C VAL A 31 12.47 -7.06 -20.65
N THR A 32 12.43 -7.99 -21.60
CA THR A 32 12.61 -7.69 -23.03
C THR A 32 11.26 -7.81 -23.75
N ILE A 33 10.87 -6.73 -24.39
CA ILE A 33 9.69 -6.68 -25.28
C ILE A 33 10.20 -6.83 -26.72
N THR A 34 9.74 -7.87 -27.42
CA THR A 34 10.09 -8.15 -28.82
C THR A 34 8.89 -7.87 -29.72
N ASN A 35 9.16 -7.54 -30.97
CA ASN A 35 8.15 -7.42 -32.00
C ASN A 35 8.57 -8.27 -33.21
N ASP A 36 7.96 -9.46 -33.32
CA ASP A 36 8.19 -10.40 -34.43
C ASP A 36 7.24 -10.16 -35.60
N GLY A 37 6.43 -9.08 -35.54
CA GLY A 37 5.49 -8.69 -36.58
C GLY A 37 6.10 -7.79 -37.65
N ASP A 38 5.23 -7.35 -38.58
CA ASP A 38 5.62 -6.57 -39.77
C ASP A 38 5.39 -5.05 -39.60
N SER A 39 4.78 -4.59 -38.50
CA SER A 39 4.51 -3.17 -38.23
C SER A 39 5.00 -2.77 -36.81
N ASN A 40 4.99 -1.48 -36.53
CA ASN A 40 5.42 -1.00 -35.24
C ASN A 40 4.50 -1.49 -34.12
N LEU A 41 5.10 -2.00 -33.05
CA LEU A 41 4.48 -2.35 -31.77
C LEU A 41 4.58 -1.13 -30.85
N ASN A 42 3.45 -0.57 -30.44
CA ASN A 42 3.38 0.41 -29.36
C ASN A 42 2.96 -0.32 -28.09
N TRP A 43 3.60 0.01 -26.99
CA TRP A 43 3.35 -0.63 -25.69
C TRP A 43 3.41 0.39 -24.55
N ASP A 44 2.70 0.10 -23.48
CA ASP A 44 2.78 0.74 -22.17
C ASP A 44 2.73 -0.30 -21.08
N ILE A 45 3.30 0.03 -19.92
CA ILE A 45 3.37 -0.90 -18.78
C ILE A 45 2.76 -0.24 -17.55
N ASP A 46 1.99 -1.05 -16.81
CA ASP A 46 1.43 -0.71 -15.51
C ASP A 46 1.75 -1.81 -14.50
N ILE A 47 1.65 -1.51 -13.22
CA ILE A 47 1.86 -2.47 -12.11
C ILE A 47 0.56 -2.63 -11.36
N ASP A 48 0.06 -3.88 -11.31
CA ASP A 48 -1.08 -4.25 -10.47
C ASP A 48 -0.59 -5.05 -9.25
N TRP A 49 -0.72 -4.47 -8.06
CA TRP A 49 -0.29 -5.09 -6.82
C TRP A 49 -1.30 -6.14 -6.35
N ILE A 50 -0.88 -7.42 -6.32
CA ILE A 50 -1.72 -8.56 -5.90
C ILE A 50 -1.75 -8.66 -4.37
N THR A 51 -0.70 -8.24 -3.69
CA THR A 51 -0.60 -8.32 -2.24
C THR A 51 -0.56 -6.92 -1.63
N LEU A 52 -1.72 -6.43 -1.24
CA LEU A 52 -1.79 -5.37 -0.25
C LEU A 52 -1.46 -6.03 1.10
N ASN A 53 -0.34 -5.67 1.72
CA ASN A 53 -0.08 -6.08 3.10
C ASN A 53 -1.11 -5.40 4.00
N SER A 54 -2.19 -6.12 4.27
CA SER A 54 -3.26 -5.64 5.13
C SER A 54 -3.25 -6.38 6.47
N VAL A 55 -3.34 -5.63 7.55
CA VAL A 55 -3.50 -6.16 8.90
C VAL A 55 -4.80 -5.64 9.48
N THR A 56 -5.71 -6.55 9.82
CA THR A 56 -6.92 -6.19 10.57
C THR A 56 -6.66 -6.37 12.06
N PHE A 57 -6.80 -5.29 12.81
CA PHE A 57 -6.70 -5.28 14.26
C PHE A 57 -8.07 -5.04 14.88
N THR A 58 -8.35 -5.78 15.97
CA THR A 58 -9.58 -5.63 16.75
C THR A 58 -9.27 -5.70 18.24
N LYS A 59 -9.77 -4.72 18.99
CA LYS A 59 -9.77 -4.71 20.44
C LYS A 59 -11.22 -4.70 20.94
N ASP A 60 -11.58 -5.66 21.77
CA ASP A 60 -12.90 -5.75 22.36
C ASP A 60 -13.12 -4.68 23.45
N ASP A 61 -14.41 -4.39 23.72
CA ASP A 61 -14.78 -3.55 24.85
C ASP A 61 -14.29 -4.12 26.17
N TYR A 62 -13.77 -3.26 27.03
CA TYR A 62 -13.21 -3.59 28.35
C TYR A 62 -12.00 -4.53 28.34
N ALA A 63 -11.45 -4.89 27.16
CA ALA A 63 -10.21 -5.64 27.07
C ALA A 63 -9.05 -4.85 27.68
N ASP A 64 -8.20 -5.54 28.43
CA ASP A 64 -7.04 -4.93 29.06
C ASP A 64 -6.03 -4.45 28.02
N TRP A 65 -5.95 -3.14 27.82
CA TRP A 65 -5.11 -2.50 26.83
C TRP A 65 -3.60 -2.66 27.09
N THR A 66 -3.21 -3.07 28.31
CA THR A 66 -1.79 -3.29 28.64
C THR A 66 -1.25 -4.61 28.10
N LEU A 67 -2.14 -5.50 27.66
CA LEU A 67 -1.75 -6.80 27.13
C LEU A 67 -1.39 -6.73 25.64
N PRO A 68 -0.33 -7.41 25.19
CA PRO A 68 0.14 -7.35 23.79
C PRO A 68 -0.91 -7.67 22.73
N GLN A 69 -1.82 -8.62 22.99
CA GLN A 69 -2.88 -9.00 22.04
C GLN A 69 -3.94 -7.91 21.85
N ASN A 70 -3.98 -6.90 22.70
CA ASN A 70 -4.89 -5.76 22.65
C ASN A 70 -4.18 -4.48 22.16
N GLN A 71 -3.00 -4.63 21.54
CA GLN A 71 -2.16 -3.58 20.97
C GLN A 71 -1.81 -3.97 19.54
N ASP A 72 -2.09 -3.11 18.55
CA ASP A 72 -1.53 -3.27 17.22
C ASP A 72 -0.08 -2.77 17.25
N ARG A 73 0.84 -3.72 17.35
CA ARG A 73 2.29 -3.45 17.39
C ARG A 73 2.82 -3.37 15.97
N ILE A 74 2.77 -2.17 15.43
CA ILE A 74 3.11 -1.90 14.02
C ILE A 74 4.61 -1.96 13.82
N THR A 75 5.36 -1.30 14.72
CA THR A 75 6.83 -1.31 14.78
C THR A 75 7.28 -1.55 16.21
N ASP A 76 8.59 -1.50 16.46
CA ASP A 76 9.16 -1.66 17.81
C ASP A 76 8.72 -0.54 18.76
N ASN A 77 8.33 0.63 18.24
CA ASN A 77 8.02 1.84 19.00
C ASN A 77 6.60 2.40 18.75
N ILE A 78 5.78 1.80 17.88
CA ILE A 78 4.39 2.20 17.60
C ILE A 78 3.43 1.06 17.91
N TRP A 79 2.74 1.15 19.07
CA TRP A 79 1.78 0.16 19.57
C TRP A 79 0.41 0.79 19.77
N ILE A 80 -0.42 0.80 18.75
CA ILE A 80 -1.73 1.44 18.77
C ILE A 80 -2.72 0.63 19.60
N THR A 81 -3.30 1.28 20.59
CA THR A 81 -4.35 0.72 21.43
C THR A 81 -5.33 1.81 21.90
N ARG A 82 -6.27 1.41 22.75
CA ARG A 82 -7.26 2.31 23.33
C ARG A 82 -7.67 1.83 24.74
N ALA A 83 -7.76 2.75 25.70
CA ALA A 83 -8.33 2.45 27.02
C ALA A 83 -9.87 2.33 26.94
N ASN A 84 -10.55 2.17 28.08
CA ASN A 84 -12.01 2.02 28.12
C ASN A 84 -12.79 3.29 27.71
N THR A 85 -12.08 4.41 27.60
CA THR A 85 -12.62 5.73 27.23
C THR A 85 -11.63 6.44 26.31
N ASN A 86 -12.04 7.56 25.72
CA ASN A 86 -11.20 8.48 24.96
C ASN A 86 -10.69 7.93 23.61
N CYS A 87 -9.53 8.44 23.13
CA CYS A 87 -8.93 8.13 21.84
C CYS A 87 -7.99 6.92 21.86
N ILE A 88 -7.49 6.55 20.71
CA ILE A 88 -6.32 5.68 20.56
C ILE A 88 -5.06 6.40 21.01
N PHE A 89 -4.07 5.64 21.44
CA PHE A 89 -2.76 6.13 21.85
C PHE A 89 -1.68 5.08 21.59
N ASN A 90 -0.41 5.49 21.66
CA ASN A 90 0.75 4.61 21.49
C ASN A 90 1.16 4.03 22.84
N ALA A 91 0.80 2.78 23.13
CA ALA A 91 1.10 2.12 24.41
C ALA A 91 2.60 1.85 24.65
N TYR A 92 3.47 2.08 23.68
CA TYR A 92 4.91 2.03 23.86
C TYR A 92 5.42 3.23 24.67
N SER A 93 4.94 4.43 24.38
CA SER A 93 5.42 5.68 24.96
C SER A 93 4.41 6.38 25.87
N GLU A 94 3.10 6.05 25.76
CA GLU A 94 2.01 6.69 26.47
C GLU A 94 1.38 5.73 27.50
N ALA A 95 0.99 6.24 28.67
CA ALA A 95 0.33 5.47 29.73
C ALA A 95 -1.20 5.53 29.65
N GLY A 96 -1.74 5.95 28.53
CA GLY A 96 -3.16 6.17 28.24
C GLY A 96 -3.33 7.40 27.37
N ASP A 97 -4.58 7.66 26.94
CA ASP A 97 -4.87 8.88 26.18
C ASP A 97 -4.77 10.13 27.07
N GLU A 98 -3.76 10.91 26.85
CA GLU A 98 -3.53 12.21 27.46
C GLU A 98 -3.96 13.34 26.50
N HIS A 99 -5.28 13.57 26.43
CA HIS A 99 -5.86 14.61 25.58
C HIS A 99 -5.05 15.93 25.57
N PRO A 100 -4.76 16.54 24.39
CA PRO A 100 -5.36 16.36 23.06
C PRO A 100 -4.52 15.49 22.11
N HIS A 101 -3.68 14.64 22.62
CA HIS A 101 -2.66 13.93 21.85
C HIS A 101 -3.22 12.87 20.93
N GLN A 102 -2.52 12.63 19.84
CA GLN A 102 -2.64 11.51 18.90
C GLN A 102 -1.86 10.32 19.48
N PRO A 103 -1.90 9.16 18.85
CA PRO A 103 -0.85 8.19 19.12
C PRO A 103 0.52 8.85 18.87
N GLU A 104 1.34 8.99 19.92
CA GLU A 104 2.67 9.61 19.82
C GLU A 104 3.51 8.90 18.76
N GLY A 105 4.24 9.65 17.94
CA GLY A 105 5.03 9.14 16.80
C GLY A 105 4.22 8.93 15.53
N THR A 106 2.93 9.31 15.52
CA THR A 106 2.08 9.25 14.33
C THR A 106 1.43 10.59 14.01
N GLU A 107 1.10 10.81 12.75
CA GLU A 107 0.19 11.86 12.29
C GLU A 107 -0.81 11.29 11.29
N TRP A 108 -1.97 11.93 11.15
CA TRP A 108 -3.12 11.38 10.46
C TRP A 108 -3.74 12.37 9.49
N ALA A 109 -4.44 11.86 8.47
CA ALA A 109 -5.29 12.65 7.57
C ALA A 109 -6.51 11.83 7.15
N ILE A 110 -7.56 12.48 6.64
CA ILE A 110 -8.67 11.81 5.94
C ILE A 110 -8.33 11.83 4.45
N GLY A 111 -8.25 10.66 3.83
CA GLY A 111 -7.88 10.47 2.43
C GLY A 111 -7.26 9.11 2.18
N SER A 112 -7.02 8.82 0.91
CA SER A 112 -6.33 7.63 0.40
C SER A 112 -4.87 7.93 0.05
N PHE A 113 -4.10 6.90 -0.36
CA PHE A 113 -2.75 7.10 -0.88
C PHE A 113 -2.70 8.06 -2.09
N GLU A 114 -3.73 8.08 -2.94
CA GLU A 114 -3.83 9.04 -4.05
C GLU A 114 -3.84 10.50 -3.58
N ASP A 115 -4.32 10.75 -2.36
CA ASP A 115 -4.45 12.08 -1.76
C ASP A 115 -3.19 12.52 -0.98
N ILE A 116 -2.20 11.66 -0.74
CA ILE A 116 -1.09 11.84 0.20
C ILE A 116 -0.35 13.18 0.04
N ASN A 117 -0.19 13.65 -1.20
CA ASN A 117 0.47 14.92 -1.53
C ASN A 117 -0.45 16.14 -1.44
N SER A 118 -1.75 15.94 -1.18
CA SER A 118 -2.78 16.99 -1.21
C SER A 118 -3.48 17.21 0.13
N VAL A 119 -3.35 16.27 1.07
CA VAL A 119 -3.94 16.34 2.41
C VAL A 119 -3.01 17.01 3.42
N GLU A 120 -3.58 17.56 4.48
CA GLU A 120 -2.84 18.10 5.61
C GLU A 120 -2.87 17.08 6.75
N PHE A 121 -1.69 16.62 7.16
CA PHE A 121 -1.54 15.73 8.30
C PHE A 121 -1.59 16.47 9.62
N GLY A 122 -2.14 15.84 10.63
CA GLY A 122 -2.26 16.39 11.96
C GLY A 122 -2.62 15.35 13.01
N ASN A 123 -3.00 15.83 14.17
CA ASN A 123 -3.38 15.05 15.32
C ASN A 123 -4.69 14.29 15.06
N PHE A 124 -4.71 12.97 15.27
CA PHE A 124 -5.89 12.13 15.03
C PHE A 124 -7.17 12.67 15.67
N GLY A 125 -7.12 13.00 16.96
CA GLY A 125 -8.31 13.42 17.70
C GLY A 125 -8.61 14.90 17.59
N ALA A 126 -7.59 15.77 17.66
CA ALA A 126 -7.79 17.21 17.72
C ALA A 126 -7.95 17.84 16.34
N ASP A 127 -7.01 17.59 15.44
CA ASP A 127 -6.98 18.28 14.15
C ASP A 127 -7.87 17.56 13.13
N VAL A 128 -7.68 16.27 12.93
CA VAL A 128 -8.34 15.48 11.89
C VAL A 128 -9.82 15.22 12.24
N LEU A 129 -10.12 14.80 13.47
CA LEU A 129 -11.48 14.45 13.91
C LEU A 129 -12.12 15.52 14.80
N SER A 130 -11.52 16.72 14.87
CA SER A 130 -12.08 17.93 15.48
C SER A 130 -12.64 17.72 16.90
N HIS A 131 -11.94 16.96 17.75
CA HIS A 131 -12.34 16.55 19.11
C HIS A 131 -13.67 15.76 19.18
N SER A 132 -14.18 15.29 18.04
CA SER A 132 -15.45 14.55 17.93
C SER A 132 -15.27 13.14 17.40
N VAL A 133 -14.17 12.48 17.78
CA VAL A 133 -13.71 11.19 17.24
C VAL A 133 -14.82 10.16 17.06
N GLY A 134 -15.58 9.89 18.13
CA GLY A 134 -16.66 8.91 18.08
C GLY A 134 -17.77 9.25 17.10
N ASN A 135 -18.14 10.54 16.98
CA ASN A 135 -19.19 10.97 16.05
C ASN A 135 -18.67 10.93 14.61
N VAL A 136 -17.47 11.48 14.36
CA VAL A 136 -16.91 11.51 13.00
C VAL A 136 -16.66 10.10 12.47
N LEU A 137 -16.09 9.21 13.31
CA LEU A 137 -15.89 7.81 12.90
C LEU A 137 -17.22 7.10 12.63
N ASN A 138 -18.21 7.15 13.56
CA ASN A 138 -19.43 6.37 13.42
C ASN A 138 -20.45 6.98 12.45
N ASP A 139 -20.46 8.29 12.27
CA ASP A 139 -21.46 8.97 11.44
C ASP A 139 -20.94 9.26 10.02
N THR A 140 -19.61 9.27 9.81
CA THR A 140 -19.02 9.69 8.54
C THR A 140 -18.04 8.67 7.98
N ILE A 141 -16.98 8.33 8.72
CA ILE A 141 -15.87 7.51 8.20
C ILE A 141 -16.33 6.07 7.97
N ILE A 142 -16.78 5.39 9.00
CA ILE A 142 -17.17 3.98 8.96
C ILE A 142 -18.34 3.72 7.99
N PRO A 143 -19.47 4.45 8.03
CA PRO A 143 -20.59 4.16 7.14
C PRO A 143 -20.30 4.36 5.66
N ASN A 144 -19.34 5.21 5.31
CA ASN A 144 -18.96 5.50 3.93
C ASN A 144 -17.67 4.78 3.51
N ASN A 145 -17.11 3.95 4.39
CA ASN A 145 -15.82 3.26 4.16
C ASN A 145 -14.72 4.22 3.69
N LEU A 146 -14.65 5.41 4.32
CA LEU A 146 -13.65 6.40 3.96
C LEU A 146 -12.30 6.00 4.52
N PRO A 147 -11.23 6.02 3.70
CA PRO A 147 -9.88 5.80 4.16
C PRO A 147 -9.38 6.97 5.01
N MET A 148 -8.49 6.64 5.92
CA MET A 148 -7.64 7.61 6.63
C MET A 148 -6.19 7.23 6.36
N LEU A 149 -5.33 8.23 6.28
CA LEU A 149 -3.88 8.02 6.22
C LEU A 149 -3.31 8.09 7.64
N MET A 150 -2.41 7.17 7.97
CA MET A 150 -1.59 7.18 9.16
C MET A 150 -0.12 7.19 8.76
N HIS A 151 0.62 8.22 9.11
CA HIS A 151 2.05 8.35 8.91
C HIS A 151 2.80 8.04 10.21
N LEU A 152 3.74 7.10 10.17
CA LEU A 152 4.70 6.83 11.24
C LEU A 152 5.90 7.76 11.03
N ILE A 153 6.03 8.79 11.88
CA ILE A 153 6.92 9.94 11.63
C ILE A 153 8.41 9.54 11.62
N GLU A 154 8.83 8.64 12.52
CA GLU A 154 10.24 8.24 12.64
C GLU A 154 10.67 7.29 11.51
N ASP A 155 9.76 6.40 11.11
CA ASP A 155 10.02 5.36 10.11
C ASP A 155 9.75 5.86 8.67
N ASP A 156 9.07 7.02 8.53
CA ASP A 156 8.58 7.60 7.27
C ASP A 156 7.69 6.63 6.46
N ILE A 157 6.82 5.91 7.19
CA ILE A 157 5.93 4.89 6.63
C ILE A 157 4.49 5.37 6.67
N TYR A 158 3.78 5.20 5.57
CA TYR A 158 2.37 5.56 5.44
C TYR A 158 1.49 4.32 5.35
N TYR A 159 0.36 4.35 6.07
CA TYR A 159 -0.69 3.34 5.98
C TYR A 159 -2.01 3.99 5.59
N GLU A 160 -2.77 3.33 4.73
CA GLU A 160 -4.17 3.60 4.55
C GLU A 160 -4.97 2.78 5.56
N VAL A 161 -5.83 3.42 6.33
CA VAL A 161 -6.54 2.83 7.48
C VAL A 161 -8.04 2.93 7.29
N TYR A 162 -8.69 1.78 7.31
CA TYR A 162 -10.15 1.66 7.24
C TYR A 162 -10.71 1.24 8.60
N PHE A 163 -11.40 2.14 9.27
CA PHE A 163 -12.10 1.81 10.53
C PHE A 163 -13.37 1.02 10.27
N HIS A 164 -13.59 -0.06 11.03
CA HIS A 164 -14.77 -0.92 10.94
C HIS A 164 -15.73 -0.75 12.12
N SER A 165 -15.18 -0.42 13.29
CA SER A 165 -15.98 -0.18 14.50
C SER A 165 -15.29 0.79 15.44
N TRP A 166 -16.10 1.51 16.19
CA TRP A 166 -15.64 2.40 17.26
C TRP A 166 -16.72 2.52 18.35
N THR A 167 -16.43 2.04 19.56
CA THR A 167 -17.33 2.18 20.70
C THR A 167 -17.25 3.58 21.29
N THR A 168 -18.41 4.25 21.43
CA THR A 168 -18.50 5.63 21.94
C THR A 168 -18.75 5.70 23.44
N GLY A 169 -18.50 6.87 24.03
CA GLY A 169 -19.07 7.28 25.31
C GLY A 169 -18.62 6.48 26.53
N GLY A 170 -17.43 5.98 26.60
CA GLY A 170 -16.94 5.24 27.77
C GLY A 170 -17.55 3.84 27.92
N GLN A 171 -18.00 3.26 26.85
CA GLN A 171 -18.64 1.94 26.79
C GLN A 171 -17.64 0.79 26.57
N GLY A 172 -16.36 0.97 26.96
CA GLY A 172 -15.37 -0.11 26.96
C GLY A 172 -14.19 0.06 26.02
N GLY A 173 -14.25 1.04 25.10
CA GLY A 173 -13.12 1.42 24.26
C GLY A 173 -12.75 0.39 23.18
N GLY A 174 -13.70 -0.43 22.76
CA GLY A 174 -13.53 -1.33 21.63
C GLY A 174 -13.38 -0.57 20.31
N PHE A 175 -12.58 -1.08 19.41
CA PHE A 175 -12.43 -0.58 18.04
C PHE A 175 -11.82 -1.64 17.12
N SER A 176 -12.02 -1.47 15.83
CA SER A 176 -11.41 -2.30 14.81
C SER A 176 -11.10 -1.47 13.58
N TYR A 177 -9.95 -1.75 12.96
CA TYR A 177 -9.56 -1.22 11.66
C TYR A 177 -8.74 -2.23 10.88
N THR A 178 -8.67 -2.03 9.57
CA THR A 178 -7.66 -2.63 8.70
C THR A 178 -6.69 -1.53 8.28
N ARG A 179 -5.40 -1.74 8.47
CA ARG A 179 -4.36 -0.93 7.87
C ARG A 179 -3.77 -1.64 6.66
N VAL A 180 -3.55 -0.89 5.61
CA VAL A 180 -2.97 -1.33 4.35
C VAL A 180 -1.72 -0.49 4.12
N ILE A 181 -0.65 -1.10 3.65
CA ILE A 181 0.53 -0.38 3.23
C ILE A 181 0.70 -0.57 1.72
N GLU A 182 0.94 0.54 1.04
CA GLU A 182 1.37 0.54 -0.35
C GLU A 182 2.88 0.70 -0.37
N TYR A 183 3.56 -0.20 -1.04
CA TYR A 183 4.99 -0.08 -1.28
C TYR A 183 5.23 0.14 -2.77
N ASP A 184 5.95 1.20 -3.12
CA ASP A 184 6.57 1.36 -4.43
C ASP A 184 7.79 0.43 -4.56
N ALA A 185 7.62 -0.84 -4.15
CA ALA A 185 8.69 -1.84 -4.15
C ALA A 185 9.14 -2.24 -5.55
N ILE A 186 8.41 -1.87 -6.59
CA ILE A 186 8.76 -2.11 -7.98
C ILE A 186 8.55 -0.83 -8.77
N SER A 187 9.58 -0.40 -9.49
CA SER A 187 9.49 0.67 -10.47
C SER A 187 9.98 0.24 -11.84
N LEU A 188 9.55 0.93 -12.88
CA LEU A 188 9.75 0.55 -14.28
C LEU A 188 10.47 1.69 -15.03
N SER A 189 11.37 1.33 -15.96
CA SER A 189 11.99 2.33 -16.85
C SER A 189 12.44 1.70 -18.16
N PRO A 190 11.97 2.19 -19.33
CA PRO A 190 10.85 3.12 -19.52
C PRO A 190 9.48 2.46 -19.29
N GLU A 191 8.43 3.26 -19.03
CA GLU A 191 7.06 2.79 -18.82
C GLU A 191 6.28 2.59 -20.12
N SER A 192 6.76 3.12 -21.24
CA SER A 192 6.13 2.98 -22.55
C SER A 192 7.12 3.13 -23.70
N GLY A 193 6.76 2.65 -24.87
CA GLY A 193 7.62 2.79 -26.03
C GLY A 193 7.05 2.27 -27.35
N THR A 194 7.91 2.26 -28.37
CA THR A 194 7.61 1.69 -29.69
C THR A 194 8.75 0.78 -30.11
N VAL A 195 8.43 -0.47 -30.49
CA VAL A 195 9.38 -1.43 -31.04
C VAL A 195 9.11 -1.60 -32.54
N SER A 196 10.10 -1.30 -33.37
CA SER A 196 10.00 -1.51 -34.81
C SER A 196 9.88 -2.99 -35.16
N ALA A 197 9.37 -3.30 -36.36
CA ALA A 197 9.33 -4.66 -36.89
C ALA A 197 10.68 -5.39 -36.75
N ALA A 198 10.66 -6.65 -36.33
CA ALA A 198 11.83 -7.51 -36.12
C ALA A 198 12.89 -6.90 -35.15
N SER A 199 12.45 -6.20 -34.13
CA SER A 199 13.32 -5.52 -33.14
C SER A 199 12.85 -5.83 -31.71
N SER A 200 13.62 -5.34 -30.73
CA SER A 200 13.27 -5.46 -29.31
C SER A 200 13.60 -4.18 -28.54
N SER A 201 12.97 -4.02 -27.37
CA SER A 201 13.24 -2.99 -26.37
C SER A 201 13.44 -3.67 -25.02
N ALA A 202 14.35 -3.13 -24.20
CA ALA A 202 14.53 -3.53 -22.82
C ALA A 202 13.80 -2.56 -21.89
N VAL A 203 13.24 -3.11 -20.81
CA VAL A 203 12.64 -2.38 -19.70
C VAL A 203 13.31 -2.85 -18.42
N ASP A 204 13.86 -1.93 -17.67
CA ASP A 204 14.43 -2.21 -16.36
C ASP A 204 13.30 -2.25 -15.32
N ILE A 205 13.28 -3.33 -14.56
CA ILE A 205 12.38 -3.56 -13.44
C ILE A 205 13.24 -3.46 -12.17
N ILE A 206 12.98 -2.45 -11.37
CA ILE A 206 13.75 -2.16 -10.16
C ILE A 206 12.94 -2.61 -8.96
N PHE A 207 13.47 -3.61 -8.24
CA PHE A 207 12.98 -4.04 -6.93
C PHE A 207 13.68 -3.21 -5.87
N ASP A 208 12.94 -2.51 -5.03
CA ASP A 208 13.45 -1.65 -3.96
C ASP A 208 12.82 -2.07 -2.62
N ALA A 209 13.64 -2.68 -1.75
CA ALA A 209 13.23 -3.10 -0.41
C ALA A 209 13.46 -2.01 0.66
N THR A 210 13.69 -0.76 0.25
CA THR A 210 13.87 0.37 1.18
C THR A 210 12.57 0.62 1.95
N GLY A 211 12.66 0.64 3.28
CA GLY A 211 11.50 0.85 4.17
C GLY A 211 10.54 -0.32 4.27
N MET A 212 10.81 -1.44 3.60
CA MET A 212 9.94 -2.63 3.65
C MET A 212 10.21 -3.48 4.89
N PHE A 213 9.16 -4.08 5.42
CA PHE A 213 9.27 -5.16 6.40
C PHE A 213 9.45 -6.51 5.71
N GLY A 214 10.05 -7.49 6.41
CA GLY A 214 10.15 -8.85 5.89
C GLY A 214 8.76 -9.42 5.55
N GLY A 215 8.64 -10.08 4.39
CA GLY A 215 7.36 -10.62 3.90
C GLY A 215 7.47 -11.06 2.45
N GLU A 216 6.34 -11.48 1.90
CA GLU A 216 6.19 -11.91 0.51
C GLU A 216 5.32 -10.90 -0.22
N TYR A 217 5.83 -10.28 -1.28
CA TYR A 217 5.16 -9.23 -2.04
C TYR A 217 5.01 -9.68 -3.48
N TYR A 218 3.80 -9.58 -4.03
CA TYR A 218 3.46 -10.02 -5.36
C TYR A 218 2.82 -8.90 -6.16
N ALA A 219 3.22 -8.76 -7.41
CA ALA A 219 2.61 -7.85 -8.37
C ALA A 219 2.53 -8.48 -9.75
N ASP A 220 1.58 -8.07 -10.56
CA ASP A 220 1.55 -8.32 -11.99
C ASP A 220 2.01 -7.06 -12.74
N ILE A 221 3.04 -7.21 -13.55
CA ILE A 221 3.50 -6.20 -14.50
C ILE A 221 2.73 -6.42 -15.79
N ILE A 222 1.84 -5.50 -16.10
CA ILE A 222 0.92 -5.60 -17.22
C ILE A 222 1.49 -4.81 -18.40
N VAL A 223 1.86 -5.51 -19.48
CA VAL A 223 2.33 -4.91 -20.71
C VAL A 223 1.16 -4.85 -21.69
N ALA A 224 0.56 -3.68 -21.82
CA ALA A 224 -0.47 -3.44 -22.82
C ALA A 224 0.15 -3.08 -24.19
N SER A 225 -0.50 -3.47 -25.27
CA SER A 225 0.04 -3.25 -26.62
C SER A 225 -1.03 -3.07 -27.70
N ASN A 226 -0.60 -2.63 -28.88
CA ASN A 226 -1.43 -2.57 -30.06
C ASN A 226 -1.42 -3.87 -30.89
N ASP A 227 -0.91 -4.98 -30.35
CA ASP A 227 -1.07 -6.30 -30.96
C ASP A 227 -2.53 -6.74 -30.83
N PRO A 228 -3.25 -7.02 -31.93
CA PRO A 228 -4.65 -7.40 -31.84
C PRO A 228 -4.88 -8.85 -31.36
N ASP A 229 -3.87 -9.70 -31.43
CA ASP A 229 -3.94 -11.10 -31.01
C ASP A 229 -3.57 -11.23 -29.50
N ASP A 230 -2.63 -10.41 -29.02
CA ASP A 230 -2.14 -10.37 -27.63
C ASP A 230 -2.08 -8.89 -27.14
N PRO A 231 -3.25 -8.26 -26.90
CA PRO A 231 -3.30 -6.85 -26.49
C PRO A 231 -2.75 -6.57 -25.09
N GLU A 232 -2.59 -7.61 -24.29
CA GLU A 232 -2.06 -7.55 -22.93
C GLU A 232 -1.23 -8.81 -22.61
N VAL A 233 -0.02 -8.60 -22.08
CA VAL A 233 0.85 -9.67 -21.60
C VAL A 233 1.21 -9.40 -20.13
N VAL A 234 1.09 -10.40 -19.27
CA VAL A 234 1.38 -10.29 -17.84
C VAL A 234 2.71 -10.95 -17.51
N VAL A 235 3.55 -10.23 -16.75
CA VAL A 235 4.77 -10.76 -16.14
C VAL A 235 4.59 -10.73 -14.63
N SER A 236 4.57 -11.89 -13.99
CA SER A 236 4.42 -11.96 -12.53
C SER A 236 5.72 -11.56 -11.85
N ALA A 237 5.64 -10.69 -10.84
CA ALA A 237 6.77 -10.23 -10.05
C ALA A 237 6.61 -10.64 -8.58
N HIS A 238 7.70 -11.10 -7.97
CA HIS A 238 7.76 -11.54 -6.59
C HIS A 238 9.00 -10.98 -5.90
N LEU A 239 8.81 -10.36 -4.73
CA LEU A 239 9.87 -9.89 -3.84
C LEU A 239 9.68 -10.53 -2.45
N SER A 240 10.78 -11.09 -1.87
CA SER A 240 10.79 -11.75 -0.56
C SER A 240 11.95 -11.31 0.32
#